data_10bcda785ac3e6a0ee72f4339764782e
#
_entry.id   10bcda785ac3e6a0ee72f4339764782e
#
_cell.length_a   1.000
_cell.length_b   1.000
_cell.length_c   1.000
_cell.angle_alpha   90.00
_cell.angle_beta   90.00
_cell.angle_gamma   90.00
#
_symmetry.space_group_name_H-M   'P 1'
#
loop_
_entity.id
_entity.type
_entity.pdbx_description
1 polymer ?
#
loop_
_entity_poly.entity_id
_entity_poly.type
_entity_poly.pdbx_seq_one_letter_code
_entity_poly.pdbx_strand_id
1 'polypeptide(L)'
;MKYERVCIEAIECALPPEIVTSEELEARLAPLYDRLKLPYGRIEHMTGVVERGLWERGELPGDQSVRTCAKLLATTGVDPRKVGAFIHASVCRDYQEPATACDVHRRLGLGPECVVFDVSNACLGLLTGAIQIANMIELGQIEAGIVVGTETSRALMETTIEELNTDLNYTRRTMKDAFASLTIGSGSAAILLTNEKISRTGNRFLGAVAQCDTQGSALCRSQVDVTAGGRTSGQTMKTDSEKLLHTGVELANRAFEVYRRELGLDATSLDRLFCHQVGKAHQKLLFETLGLDLNKNFATLPYLGNTGSVALPTAAALGIESGFARPGETLGFFGIGSGVNVVLGGIEWHTTLPSSAPTPSETLSRFLALNAPGA
;
A
#
# COMPACT_ATOMS: atom_id res chain seq x y z
N MET A 1 -1.45 5.51 -20.21
CA MET A 1 -2.92 5.52 -20.15
C MET A 1 -3.33 6.91 -19.74
N LYS A 2 -4.26 7.54 -20.46
CA LYS A 2 -4.85 8.86 -20.13
C LYS A 2 -6.34 8.70 -19.92
N TYR A 3 -6.91 9.50 -19.03
CA TYR A 3 -8.32 9.47 -18.72
C TYR A 3 -8.91 10.88 -18.81
N GLU A 4 -10.10 10.97 -19.41
CA GLU A 4 -10.85 12.22 -19.54
C GLU A 4 -12.10 12.24 -18.66
N ARG A 5 -12.62 11.03 -18.31
CA ARG A 5 -13.93 10.86 -17.66
C ARG A 5 -13.85 10.31 -16.25
N VAL A 6 -12.65 10.05 -15.74
CA VAL A 6 -12.46 9.33 -14.46
C VAL A 6 -12.13 10.31 -13.34
N CYS A 7 -12.87 10.20 -12.23
CA CYS A 7 -12.62 10.93 -11.00
C CYS A 7 -12.33 9.97 -9.85
N ILE A 8 -11.47 10.37 -8.91
CA ILE A 8 -11.33 9.72 -7.61
C ILE A 8 -12.28 10.41 -6.63
N GLU A 9 -13.34 9.72 -6.26
CA GLU A 9 -14.37 10.28 -5.40
C GLU A 9 -13.93 10.39 -3.95
N ALA A 10 -13.29 9.34 -3.43
CA ALA A 10 -12.65 9.35 -2.11
C ALA A 10 -11.63 8.22 -1.97
N ILE A 11 -10.74 8.39 -1.00
CA ILE A 11 -9.79 7.38 -0.53
C ILE A 11 -9.96 7.28 0.97
N GLU A 12 -10.23 6.09 1.48
CA GLU A 12 -10.39 5.83 2.91
C GLU A 12 -9.45 4.74 3.37
N CYS A 13 -9.06 4.81 4.64
CA CYS A 13 -8.24 3.78 5.27
C CYS A 13 -8.76 3.40 6.65
N ALA A 14 -8.32 2.23 7.10
CA ALA A 14 -8.47 1.77 8.47
C ALA A 14 -7.11 1.31 8.99
N LEU A 15 -6.77 1.75 10.19
CA LEU A 15 -5.54 1.42 10.88
C LEU A 15 -5.81 0.35 11.95
N PRO A 16 -4.91 -0.63 12.13
CA PRO A 16 -5.06 -1.66 13.15
C PRO A 16 -4.93 -1.09 14.56
N PRO A 17 -5.64 -1.68 15.55
CA PRO A 17 -5.65 -1.15 16.91
C PRO A 17 -4.42 -1.54 17.75
N GLU A 18 -3.78 -2.68 17.47
CA GLU A 18 -2.60 -3.13 18.21
C GLU A 18 -1.34 -2.54 17.61
N ILE A 19 -0.55 -1.84 18.41
CA ILE A 19 0.74 -1.27 18.01
C ILE A 19 1.85 -2.13 18.58
N VAL A 20 2.84 -2.46 17.74
CA VAL A 20 4.04 -3.20 18.11
C VAL A 20 5.28 -2.41 17.72
N THR A 21 6.13 -2.08 18.68
CA THR A 21 7.36 -1.31 18.45
C THR A 21 8.48 -2.17 17.88
N SER A 22 9.49 -1.55 17.29
CA SER A 22 10.70 -2.24 16.86
C SER A 22 11.49 -2.78 18.04
N GLU A 23 11.46 -2.10 19.19
CA GLU A 23 12.07 -2.56 20.44
C GLU A 23 11.40 -3.85 20.96
N GLU A 24 10.06 -3.91 20.97
CA GLU A 24 9.34 -5.13 21.36
C GLU A 24 9.64 -6.31 20.43
N LEU A 25 9.79 -6.06 19.11
CA LEU A 25 10.20 -7.12 18.18
C LEU A 25 11.60 -7.61 18.46
N GLU A 26 12.55 -6.71 18.76
CA GLU A 26 13.93 -7.09 19.11
C GLU A 26 13.97 -7.86 20.42
N ALA A 27 13.16 -7.51 21.40
CA ALA A 27 13.03 -8.29 22.63
C ALA A 27 12.53 -9.73 22.36
N ARG A 28 11.60 -9.90 21.42
CA ARG A 28 11.14 -11.24 20.97
C ARG A 28 12.21 -12.02 20.20
N LEU A 29 13.19 -11.33 19.61
CA LEU A 29 14.34 -11.91 18.89
C LEU A 29 15.57 -12.12 19.81
N ALA A 30 15.45 -11.99 21.12
CA ALA A 30 16.56 -12.13 22.06
C ALA A 30 17.43 -13.40 21.84
N PRO A 31 16.86 -14.61 21.60
CA PRO A 31 17.69 -15.82 21.34
C PRO A 31 18.60 -15.64 20.11
N LEU A 32 18.12 -15.03 19.03
CA LEU A 32 18.93 -14.70 17.83
C LEU A 32 19.98 -13.65 18.16
N TYR A 33 19.59 -12.57 18.85
CA TYR A 33 20.45 -11.43 19.16
C TYR A 33 21.62 -11.86 20.06
N ASP A 34 21.34 -12.64 21.07
CA ASP A 34 22.39 -13.19 21.98
C ASP A 34 23.34 -14.11 21.23
N ARG A 35 22.82 -15.04 20.44
CA ARG A 35 23.62 -16.00 19.66
C ARG A 35 24.54 -15.30 18.65
N LEU A 36 24.02 -14.29 17.93
CA LEU A 36 24.78 -13.59 16.92
C LEU A 36 25.49 -12.33 17.43
N LYS A 37 25.36 -12.01 18.73
CA LYS A 37 25.91 -10.80 19.38
C LYS A 37 25.52 -9.53 18.59
N LEU A 38 24.22 -9.35 18.38
CA LEU A 38 23.68 -8.19 17.65
C LEU A 38 23.38 -7.05 18.64
N PRO A 39 23.63 -5.78 18.26
CA PRO A 39 23.18 -4.65 19.06
C PRO A 39 21.68 -4.45 18.93
N TYR A 40 21.00 -4.09 20.01
CA TYR A 40 19.60 -3.64 20.02
C TYR A 40 19.45 -2.28 19.34
N GLY A 41 18.23 -1.91 18.92
CA GLY A 41 17.95 -0.69 18.14
C GLY A 41 18.23 -0.85 16.64
N ARG A 42 18.58 -2.04 16.20
CA ARG A 42 19.01 -2.30 14.82
C ARG A 42 17.87 -2.21 13.81
N ILE A 43 16.66 -2.69 14.17
CA ILE A 43 15.49 -2.65 13.26
C ILE A 43 15.18 -1.20 12.93
N GLU A 44 14.98 -0.37 13.91
CA GLU A 44 14.69 1.04 13.71
C GLU A 44 15.82 1.77 12.96
N HIS A 45 17.06 1.57 13.39
CA HIS A 45 18.22 2.23 12.78
C HIS A 45 18.37 1.92 11.28
N MET A 46 18.17 0.66 10.88
CA MET A 46 18.35 0.22 9.48
C MET A 46 17.17 0.56 8.59
N THR A 47 15.95 0.53 9.13
CA THR A 47 14.72 0.59 8.34
C THR A 47 13.97 1.91 8.47
N GLY A 48 14.15 2.59 9.60
CA GLY A 48 13.39 3.78 9.99
C GLY A 48 12.00 3.46 10.53
N VAL A 49 11.66 2.18 10.75
CA VAL A 49 10.37 1.76 11.32
C VAL A 49 10.47 1.76 12.83
N VAL A 50 9.73 2.65 13.48
CA VAL A 50 9.65 2.77 14.93
C VAL A 50 8.61 1.77 15.48
N GLU A 51 7.45 1.74 14.85
CA GLU A 51 6.34 0.89 15.22
C GLU A 51 5.53 0.45 13.98
N ARG A 52 4.65 -0.54 14.15
CA ARG A 52 3.69 -1.00 13.14
C ARG A 52 2.40 -1.45 13.81
N GLY A 53 1.30 -1.35 13.06
CA GLY A 53 0.01 -1.81 13.51
C GLY A 53 -0.25 -3.26 13.10
N LEU A 54 -0.97 -4.01 13.95
CA LEU A 54 -1.41 -5.39 13.69
C LEU A 54 -2.90 -5.53 13.94
N TRP A 55 -3.60 -6.23 13.02
CA TRP A 55 -4.99 -6.64 13.27
C TRP A 55 -5.05 -7.68 14.39
N GLU A 56 -6.21 -7.79 15.04
CA GLU A 56 -6.44 -8.79 16.06
C GLU A 56 -6.29 -10.22 15.48
N ARG A 57 -6.00 -11.17 16.37
CA ARG A 57 -5.83 -12.57 15.96
C ARG A 57 -7.16 -13.13 15.45
N GLY A 58 -7.14 -13.78 14.30
CA GLY A 58 -8.31 -14.40 13.66
C GLY A 58 -9.11 -13.47 12.78
N GLU A 59 -8.80 -12.19 12.72
CA GLU A 59 -9.40 -11.27 11.73
C GLU A 59 -8.90 -11.58 10.33
N LEU A 60 -9.84 -11.71 9.40
CA LEU A 60 -9.56 -11.95 7.99
C LEU A 60 -9.41 -10.63 7.21
N PRO A 61 -8.64 -10.61 6.11
CA PRO A 61 -8.57 -9.47 5.20
C PRO A 61 -9.93 -8.94 4.77
N GLY A 62 -10.89 -9.83 4.44
CA GLY A 62 -12.24 -9.48 4.05
C GLY A 62 -13.01 -8.72 5.13
N ASP A 63 -12.80 -9.03 6.42
CA ASP A 63 -13.49 -8.34 7.52
C ASP A 63 -13.13 -6.86 7.55
N GLN A 64 -11.84 -6.54 7.42
CA GLN A 64 -11.37 -5.18 7.40
C GLN A 64 -11.73 -4.46 6.10
N SER A 65 -11.72 -5.18 4.97
CA SER A 65 -12.15 -4.65 3.68
C SER A 65 -13.62 -4.22 3.71
N VAL A 66 -14.50 -4.99 4.37
CA VAL A 66 -15.92 -4.60 4.59
C VAL A 66 -15.99 -3.31 5.39
N ARG A 67 -15.27 -3.21 6.52
CA ARG A 67 -15.28 -2.01 7.38
C ARG A 67 -14.79 -0.77 6.62
N THR A 68 -13.69 -0.90 5.87
CA THR A 68 -13.10 0.19 5.10
C THR A 68 -14.01 0.64 3.96
N CYS A 69 -14.63 -0.30 3.22
CA CYS A 69 -15.58 0.02 2.16
C CYS A 69 -16.90 0.60 2.69
N ALA A 70 -17.39 0.13 3.84
CA ALA A 70 -18.58 0.72 4.48
C ALA A 70 -18.32 2.20 4.86
N LYS A 71 -17.14 2.51 5.41
CA LYS A 71 -16.68 3.88 5.66
C LYS A 71 -16.65 4.69 4.38
N LEU A 72 -16.03 4.16 3.30
CA LEU A 72 -15.92 4.81 1.99
C LEU A 72 -17.30 5.13 1.39
N LEU A 73 -18.23 4.18 1.41
CA LEU A 73 -19.60 4.35 0.91
C LEU A 73 -20.37 5.40 1.74
N ALA A 74 -20.20 5.40 3.06
CA ALA A 74 -20.82 6.39 3.94
C ALA A 74 -20.26 7.80 3.72
N THR A 75 -18.94 7.93 3.49
CA THR A 75 -18.28 9.21 3.15
C THR A 75 -18.78 9.78 1.83
N THR A 76 -18.89 8.94 0.80
CA THR A 76 -19.23 9.38 -0.54
C THR A 76 -20.73 9.48 -0.78
N GLY A 77 -21.55 8.72 -0.07
CA GLY A 77 -22.99 8.62 -0.28
C GLY A 77 -23.39 7.95 -1.59
N VAL A 78 -22.46 7.26 -2.23
CA VAL A 78 -22.75 6.47 -3.44
C VAL A 78 -23.61 5.26 -3.09
N ASP A 79 -24.70 5.06 -3.82
CA ASP A 79 -25.56 3.88 -3.66
C ASP A 79 -24.75 2.59 -3.98
N PRO A 80 -24.62 1.64 -3.03
CA PRO A 80 -23.88 0.40 -3.28
C PRO A 80 -24.34 -0.35 -4.54
N ARG A 81 -25.60 -0.25 -4.92
CA ARG A 81 -26.17 -0.92 -6.10
C ARG A 81 -25.69 -0.32 -7.43
N LYS A 82 -25.10 0.90 -7.40
CA LYS A 82 -24.53 1.58 -8.58
C LYS A 82 -23.05 1.26 -8.79
N VAL A 83 -22.42 0.53 -7.88
CA VAL A 83 -21.04 0.07 -8.04
C VAL A 83 -20.99 -1.03 -9.10
N GLY A 84 -20.45 -0.73 -10.27
CA GLY A 84 -20.38 -1.65 -11.42
C GLY A 84 -19.13 -2.55 -11.42
N ALA A 85 -18.10 -2.25 -10.63
CA ALA A 85 -16.94 -3.11 -10.44
C ALA A 85 -16.46 -3.04 -8.98
N PHE A 86 -16.13 -4.22 -8.44
CA PHE A 86 -15.56 -4.37 -7.10
C PHE A 86 -14.32 -5.27 -7.15
N ILE A 87 -13.16 -4.73 -6.80
CA ILE A 87 -11.88 -5.42 -6.88
C ILE A 87 -11.24 -5.46 -5.48
N HIS A 88 -10.91 -6.67 -5.00
CA HIS A 88 -10.03 -6.84 -3.85
C HIS A 88 -8.58 -7.00 -4.35
N ALA A 89 -7.65 -6.20 -3.84
CA ALA A 89 -6.32 -6.05 -4.43
C ALA A 89 -5.22 -6.06 -3.37
N SER A 90 -4.99 -7.20 -2.73
CA SER A 90 -3.98 -7.41 -1.69
C SER A 90 -3.10 -8.61 -2.00
N VAL A 91 -1.98 -8.70 -1.30
CA VAL A 91 -1.20 -9.95 -1.19
C VAL A 91 -1.94 -10.95 -0.30
N CYS A 92 -2.53 -10.47 0.80
CA CYS A 92 -3.30 -11.27 1.74
C CYS A 92 -4.72 -11.55 1.20
N ARG A 93 -5.22 -12.77 1.42
CA ARG A 93 -6.55 -13.23 1.00
C ARG A 93 -7.17 -14.06 2.11
N ASP A 94 -8.51 -14.11 2.14
CA ASP A 94 -9.24 -14.96 3.09
C ASP A 94 -9.03 -16.44 2.74
N TYR A 95 -9.22 -16.77 1.46
CA TYR A 95 -9.13 -18.13 0.92
C TYR A 95 -8.44 -18.12 -0.45
N GLN A 96 -8.05 -19.29 -0.93
CA GLN A 96 -7.59 -19.45 -2.32
C GLN A 96 -8.77 -19.35 -3.29
N GLU A 97 -9.94 -19.84 -2.89
CA GLU A 97 -11.23 -19.72 -3.58
C GLU A 97 -12.39 -19.78 -2.56
N PRO A 98 -13.48 -19.01 -2.78
CA PRO A 98 -13.64 -18.01 -3.83
C PRO A 98 -12.73 -16.79 -3.64
N ALA A 99 -12.77 -15.82 -4.59
CA ALA A 99 -12.12 -14.53 -4.42
C ALA A 99 -12.61 -13.85 -3.16
N THR A 100 -11.72 -13.19 -2.40
CA THR A 100 -12.06 -12.39 -1.21
C THR A 100 -13.10 -11.32 -1.54
N ALA A 101 -13.01 -10.73 -2.74
CA ALA A 101 -13.98 -9.77 -3.25
C ALA A 101 -15.42 -10.29 -3.21
N CYS A 102 -15.67 -11.58 -3.39
CA CYS A 102 -17.03 -12.14 -3.43
C CYS A 102 -17.75 -12.04 -2.08
N ASP A 103 -17.06 -12.36 -0.97
CA ASP A 103 -17.68 -12.25 0.37
C ASP A 103 -17.85 -10.79 0.78
N VAL A 104 -16.86 -9.95 0.49
CA VAL A 104 -16.94 -8.50 0.77
C VAL A 104 -18.09 -7.87 -0.01
N HIS A 105 -18.22 -8.15 -1.32
CA HIS A 105 -19.33 -7.71 -2.16
C HIS A 105 -20.70 -8.05 -1.56
N ARG A 106 -20.89 -9.33 -1.18
CA ARG A 106 -22.13 -9.81 -0.56
C ARG A 106 -22.45 -9.06 0.73
N ARG A 107 -21.45 -8.86 1.59
CA ARG A 107 -21.61 -8.20 2.90
C ARG A 107 -21.90 -6.70 2.77
N LEU A 108 -21.41 -6.05 1.73
CA LEU A 108 -21.69 -4.65 1.41
C LEU A 108 -23.05 -4.45 0.71
N GLY A 109 -23.71 -5.52 0.27
CA GLY A 109 -24.98 -5.44 -0.46
C GLY A 109 -24.84 -4.76 -1.83
N LEU A 110 -23.72 -4.98 -2.53
CA LEU A 110 -23.52 -4.47 -3.88
C LEU A 110 -24.47 -5.17 -4.88
N GLY A 111 -24.71 -4.53 -6.02
CA GLY A 111 -25.65 -5.04 -7.03
C GLY A 111 -25.13 -6.28 -7.77
N PRO A 112 -26.04 -7.15 -8.30
CA PRO A 112 -25.65 -8.37 -8.98
C PRO A 112 -24.99 -8.14 -10.35
N GLU A 113 -25.08 -6.94 -10.91
CA GLU A 113 -24.44 -6.56 -12.17
C GLU A 113 -23.00 -6.08 -11.98
N CYS A 114 -22.50 -6.08 -10.73
CA CYS A 114 -21.14 -5.71 -10.40
C CYS A 114 -20.13 -6.79 -10.85
N VAL A 115 -19.09 -6.38 -11.57
CA VAL A 115 -17.96 -7.25 -11.91
C VAL A 115 -17.09 -7.43 -10.67
N VAL A 116 -16.86 -8.68 -10.22
CA VAL A 116 -16.21 -8.99 -8.94
C VAL A 116 -15.04 -9.93 -9.13
N PHE A 117 -13.83 -9.54 -8.69
CA PHE A 117 -12.63 -10.39 -8.73
C PHE A 117 -11.51 -9.86 -7.82
N ASP A 118 -10.52 -10.71 -7.55
CA ASP A 118 -9.28 -10.33 -6.88
C ASP A 118 -8.17 -10.03 -7.90
N VAL A 119 -7.32 -9.04 -7.57
CA VAL A 119 -6.09 -8.71 -8.32
C VAL A 119 -4.88 -8.95 -7.43
N SER A 120 -3.82 -9.52 -7.99
CA SER A 120 -2.52 -9.63 -7.35
C SER A 120 -1.46 -8.92 -8.18
N ASN A 121 -0.85 -7.86 -7.61
CA ASN A 121 0.33 -7.19 -8.15
C ASN A 121 1.22 -6.69 -6.99
N ALA A 122 1.48 -7.56 -6.02
CA ALA A 122 2.26 -7.23 -4.83
C ALA A 122 1.86 -5.87 -4.22
N CYS A 123 2.82 -5.00 -3.93
CA CYS A 123 2.57 -3.67 -3.34
C CYS A 123 1.77 -2.71 -4.24
N LEU A 124 1.54 -3.05 -5.50
CA LEU A 124 0.84 -2.23 -6.48
C LEU A 124 -0.60 -2.69 -6.75
N GLY A 125 -1.10 -3.65 -5.96
CA GLY A 125 -2.44 -4.22 -6.17
C GLY A 125 -3.52 -3.16 -6.29
N LEU A 126 -3.63 -2.22 -5.33
CA LEU A 126 -4.66 -1.19 -5.35
C LEU A 126 -4.52 -0.24 -6.54
N LEU A 127 -3.31 0.19 -6.88
CA LEU A 127 -3.11 1.05 -8.06
C LEU A 127 -3.48 0.31 -9.35
N THR A 128 -3.15 -0.98 -9.44
CA THR A 128 -3.52 -1.82 -10.58
C THR A 128 -5.04 -1.98 -10.68
N GLY A 129 -5.71 -2.25 -9.56
CA GLY A 129 -7.18 -2.34 -9.51
C GLY A 129 -7.86 -1.01 -9.85
N ALA A 130 -7.31 0.13 -9.36
CA ALA A 130 -7.80 1.46 -9.71
C ALA A 130 -7.70 1.74 -11.22
N ILE A 131 -6.59 1.34 -11.86
CA ILE A 131 -6.41 1.43 -13.31
C ILE A 131 -7.44 0.57 -14.06
N GLN A 132 -7.74 -0.65 -13.60
CA GLN A 132 -8.75 -1.49 -14.24
C GLN A 132 -10.15 -0.84 -14.17
N ILE A 133 -10.53 -0.32 -13.00
CA ILE A 133 -11.78 0.42 -12.82
C ILE A 133 -11.80 1.67 -13.69
N ALA A 134 -10.71 2.44 -13.71
CA ALA A 134 -10.59 3.65 -14.55
C ALA A 134 -10.78 3.33 -16.04
N ASN A 135 -10.19 2.23 -16.54
CA ASN A 135 -10.39 1.79 -17.92
C ASN A 135 -11.85 1.44 -18.20
N MET A 136 -12.56 0.77 -17.29
CA MET A 136 -13.98 0.45 -17.44
C MET A 136 -14.84 1.71 -17.46
N ILE A 137 -14.54 2.69 -16.60
CA ILE A 137 -15.25 3.98 -16.57
C ILE A 137 -14.98 4.78 -17.84
N GLU A 138 -13.73 4.88 -18.29
CA GLU A 138 -13.35 5.62 -19.49
C GLU A 138 -14.05 5.07 -20.75
N LEU A 139 -14.18 3.74 -20.84
CA LEU A 139 -14.89 3.03 -21.90
C LEU A 139 -16.42 3.11 -21.77
N GLY A 140 -16.95 3.69 -20.69
CA GLY A 140 -18.40 3.80 -20.45
C GLY A 140 -19.08 2.48 -20.08
N GLN A 141 -18.33 1.48 -19.62
CA GLN A 141 -18.86 0.18 -19.20
C GLN A 141 -19.52 0.23 -17.83
N ILE A 142 -18.99 1.07 -16.94
CA ILE A 142 -19.50 1.30 -15.58
C ILE A 142 -19.46 2.79 -15.24
N GLU A 143 -20.27 3.22 -14.25
CA GLU A 143 -20.28 4.60 -13.76
C GLU A 143 -19.45 4.77 -12.48
N ALA A 144 -19.34 3.73 -11.66
CA ALA A 144 -18.57 3.73 -10.41
C ALA A 144 -17.94 2.38 -10.16
N GLY A 145 -16.80 2.35 -9.47
CA GLY A 145 -16.13 1.13 -9.04
C GLY A 145 -15.30 1.34 -7.80
N ILE A 146 -15.16 0.30 -7.00
CA ILE A 146 -14.38 0.28 -5.76
C ILE A 146 -13.22 -0.71 -5.91
N VAL A 147 -12.02 -0.28 -5.57
CA VAL A 147 -10.90 -1.16 -5.27
C VAL A 147 -10.58 -1.04 -3.78
N VAL A 148 -10.41 -2.17 -3.11
CA VAL A 148 -10.05 -2.27 -1.71
C VAL A 148 -8.93 -3.29 -1.52
N GLY A 149 -8.10 -3.08 -0.53
CA GLY A 149 -7.12 -4.06 -0.08
C GLY A 149 -6.96 -4.05 1.43
N THR A 150 -6.58 -5.20 1.96
CA THR A 150 -6.23 -5.35 3.37
C THR A 150 -5.03 -6.26 3.49
N GLU A 151 -3.99 -5.76 4.13
CA GLU A 151 -2.80 -6.53 4.44
C GLU A 151 -2.79 -6.94 5.91
N THR A 152 -2.46 -8.20 6.15
CA THR A 152 -2.32 -8.80 7.49
C THR A 152 -0.90 -9.30 7.65
N SER A 153 -0.13 -8.70 8.54
CA SER A 153 1.31 -8.98 8.68
C SER A 153 1.67 -9.89 9.85
N ARG A 154 0.72 -10.12 10.76
CA ARG A 154 0.97 -10.88 12.01
C ARG A 154 1.55 -12.27 11.76
N ALA A 155 0.94 -13.07 10.87
CA ALA A 155 1.38 -14.43 10.61
C ALA A 155 2.81 -14.46 10.03
N LEU A 156 3.11 -13.58 9.06
CA LEU A 156 4.44 -13.44 8.47
C LEU A 156 5.48 -13.07 9.53
N MET A 157 5.17 -12.09 10.36
CA MET A 157 6.09 -11.59 11.39
C MET A 157 6.36 -12.66 12.46
N GLU A 158 5.32 -13.32 12.95
CA GLU A 158 5.46 -14.36 13.98
C GLU A 158 6.24 -15.58 13.47
N THR A 159 5.94 -16.05 12.26
CA THR A 159 6.70 -17.13 11.62
C THR A 159 8.17 -16.74 11.43
N THR A 160 8.44 -15.49 11.01
CA THR A 160 9.81 -15.00 10.83
C THR A 160 10.58 -14.96 12.17
N ILE A 161 9.93 -14.49 13.24
CA ILE A 161 10.55 -14.46 14.58
C ILE A 161 10.85 -15.89 15.06
N GLU A 162 9.91 -16.82 14.89
CA GLU A 162 10.11 -18.23 15.27
C GLU A 162 11.25 -18.86 14.48
N GLU A 163 11.26 -18.69 13.16
CA GLU A 163 12.32 -19.21 12.29
C GLU A 163 13.70 -18.66 12.65
N LEU A 164 13.82 -17.34 12.84
CA LEU A 164 15.08 -16.69 13.21
C LEU A 164 15.63 -17.13 14.56
N ASN A 165 14.75 -17.43 15.52
CA ASN A 165 15.13 -17.90 16.85
C ASN A 165 15.52 -19.37 16.89
N THR A 166 14.85 -20.22 16.08
CA THR A 166 14.99 -21.68 16.14
C THR A 166 15.97 -22.27 15.14
N ASP A 167 16.10 -21.66 13.95
CA ASP A 167 17.08 -22.11 12.96
C ASP A 167 18.48 -21.59 13.28
N LEU A 168 19.36 -22.52 13.77
CA LEU A 168 20.73 -22.22 14.16
C LEU A 168 21.67 -21.92 12.96
N ASN A 169 21.25 -22.17 11.73
CA ASN A 169 22.03 -21.88 10.53
C ASN A 169 22.04 -20.40 10.15
N TYR A 170 21.11 -19.59 10.70
CA TYR A 170 21.15 -18.15 10.46
C TYR A 170 22.43 -17.51 10.99
N THR A 171 23.06 -16.72 10.13
CA THR A 171 24.26 -15.91 10.40
C THR A 171 23.92 -14.43 10.30
N ARG A 172 24.85 -13.55 10.71
CA ARG A 172 24.70 -12.09 10.51
C ARG A 172 24.47 -11.68 9.06
N ARG A 173 24.90 -12.50 8.10
CA ARG A 173 24.71 -12.26 6.66
C ARG A 173 23.34 -12.75 6.20
N THR A 174 22.97 -13.99 6.50
CA THR A 174 21.77 -14.64 5.97
C THR A 174 20.48 -14.11 6.60
N MET A 175 20.53 -13.59 7.85
CA MET A 175 19.37 -12.96 8.48
C MET A 175 18.89 -11.68 7.77
N LYS A 176 19.76 -11.05 6.94
CA LYS A 176 19.37 -9.81 6.22
C LYS A 176 18.18 -10.02 5.31
N ASP A 177 18.07 -11.19 4.69
CA ASP A 177 16.99 -11.51 3.75
C ASP A 177 15.62 -11.61 4.44
N ALA A 178 15.61 -11.94 5.76
CA ALA A 178 14.42 -11.99 6.59
C ALA A 178 14.06 -10.63 7.22
N PHE A 179 14.98 -9.66 7.19
CA PHE A 179 14.77 -8.35 7.85
C PHE A 179 13.56 -7.57 7.27
N ALA A 180 13.33 -7.71 5.97
CA ALA A 180 12.17 -7.07 5.33
C ALA A 180 10.85 -7.52 5.96
N SER A 181 10.74 -8.81 6.36
CA SER A 181 9.54 -9.34 7.03
C SER A 181 9.25 -8.68 8.39
N LEU A 182 10.29 -8.18 9.07
CA LEU A 182 10.17 -7.48 10.35
C LEU A 182 9.75 -6.02 10.22
N THR A 183 9.72 -5.48 9.00
CA THR A 183 9.26 -4.11 8.71
C THR A 183 7.79 -4.04 8.31
N ILE A 184 7.17 -5.19 8.04
CA ILE A 184 5.81 -5.25 7.54
C ILE A 184 4.81 -4.84 8.62
N GLY A 185 3.83 -4.01 8.25
CA GLY A 185 2.67 -3.65 9.06
C GLY A 185 1.37 -4.10 8.41
N SER A 186 0.28 -4.04 9.16
CA SER A 186 -1.08 -4.29 8.67
C SER A 186 -1.80 -2.99 8.37
N GLY A 187 -2.81 -3.04 7.52
CA GLY A 187 -3.66 -1.90 7.18
C GLY A 187 -4.74 -2.28 6.18
N SER A 188 -5.70 -1.40 6.00
CA SER A 188 -6.73 -1.51 4.96
C SER A 188 -6.95 -0.17 4.29
N ALA A 189 -7.13 -0.15 2.98
CA ALA A 189 -7.44 1.06 2.22
C ALA A 189 -8.36 0.75 1.05
N ALA A 190 -9.21 1.72 0.70
CA ALA A 190 -10.15 1.61 -0.40
C ALA A 190 -10.21 2.91 -1.20
N ILE A 191 -10.39 2.80 -2.51
CA ILE A 191 -10.55 3.92 -3.44
C ILE A 191 -11.85 3.74 -4.20
N LEU A 192 -12.70 4.76 -4.20
CA LEU A 192 -13.87 4.84 -5.07
C LEU A 192 -13.53 5.72 -6.27
N LEU A 193 -13.72 5.17 -7.46
CA LEU A 193 -13.64 5.90 -8.72
C LEU A 193 -15.03 6.04 -9.32
N THR A 194 -15.28 7.19 -9.94
CA THR A 194 -16.56 7.51 -10.60
C THR A 194 -16.33 8.12 -11.96
N ASN A 195 -17.36 8.04 -12.80
CA ASN A 195 -17.44 8.87 -14.00
C ASN A 195 -17.63 10.34 -13.60
N GLU A 196 -17.02 11.27 -14.34
CA GLU A 196 -17.12 12.71 -14.09
C GLU A 196 -18.56 13.22 -13.96
N LYS A 197 -19.51 12.60 -14.69
CA LYS A 197 -20.92 13.00 -14.71
C LYS A 197 -21.64 12.78 -13.38
N ILE A 198 -21.16 11.85 -12.57
CA ILE A 198 -21.75 11.53 -11.26
C ILE A 198 -20.84 11.90 -10.11
N SER A 199 -19.60 12.34 -10.39
CA SER A 199 -18.65 12.77 -9.37
C SER A 199 -19.15 14.02 -8.63
N ARG A 200 -19.00 13.99 -7.30
CA ARG A 200 -19.28 15.13 -6.42
C ARG A 200 -18.03 15.95 -6.12
N THR A 201 -16.86 15.39 -6.38
CA THR A 201 -15.57 15.98 -6.03
C THR A 201 -14.84 16.60 -7.21
N GLY A 202 -15.03 16.04 -8.40
CA GLY A 202 -14.30 16.44 -9.59
C GLY A 202 -12.80 16.14 -9.54
N ASN A 203 -12.31 15.35 -8.59
CA ASN A 203 -10.89 14.98 -8.46
C ASN A 203 -10.50 14.10 -9.65
N ARG A 204 -9.85 14.68 -10.64
CA ARG A 204 -9.59 14.00 -11.91
C ARG A 204 -8.41 13.03 -11.81
N PHE A 205 -8.63 11.77 -12.15
CA PHE A 205 -7.54 10.84 -12.39
C PHE A 205 -7.02 11.04 -13.82
N LEU A 206 -5.94 11.79 -13.97
CA LEU A 206 -5.39 12.19 -15.28
C LEU A 206 -4.86 11.02 -16.09
N GLY A 207 -4.38 9.99 -15.38
CA GLY A 207 -3.83 8.80 -16.02
C GLY A 207 -2.75 8.13 -15.20
N ALA A 208 -2.20 7.05 -15.79
CA ALA A 208 -1.09 6.33 -15.19
C ALA A 208 -0.13 5.75 -16.24
N VAL A 209 1.10 5.52 -15.81
CA VAL A 209 2.12 4.77 -16.54
C VAL A 209 2.47 3.51 -15.75
N ALA A 210 2.50 2.36 -16.40
CA ALA A 210 2.94 1.11 -15.82
C ALA A 210 4.09 0.53 -16.63
N GLN A 211 5.15 0.09 -15.95
CA GLN A 211 6.29 -0.63 -16.54
C GLN A 211 6.71 -1.80 -15.65
N CYS A 212 7.36 -2.79 -16.25
CA CYS A 212 7.88 -3.95 -15.53
C CYS A 212 9.30 -4.33 -15.96
N ASP A 213 10.01 -4.98 -15.03
CA ASP A 213 11.26 -5.71 -15.29
C ASP A 213 11.17 -7.07 -14.61
N THR A 214 10.64 -8.06 -15.33
CA THR A 214 10.37 -9.39 -14.80
C THR A 214 11.61 -10.25 -14.60
N GLN A 215 12.80 -9.82 -15.05
CA GLN A 215 14.05 -10.46 -14.67
C GLN A 215 14.32 -10.33 -13.16
N GLY A 216 13.80 -9.29 -12.53
CA GLY A 216 13.81 -9.09 -11.08
C GLY A 216 12.79 -9.93 -10.28
N SER A 217 12.04 -10.85 -10.88
CA SER A 217 10.96 -11.61 -10.20
C SER A 217 11.41 -12.47 -9.02
N ALA A 218 12.69 -12.81 -8.95
CA ALA A 218 13.27 -13.57 -7.84
C ALA A 218 13.73 -12.71 -6.66
N LEU A 219 13.78 -11.38 -6.81
CA LEU A 219 14.36 -10.48 -5.81
C LEU A 219 13.51 -10.34 -4.54
N CYS A 220 12.20 -10.55 -4.65
CA CYS A 220 11.29 -10.60 -3.50
C CYS A 220 10.21 -11.64 -3.76
N ARG A 221 10.12 -12.63 -2.88
CA ARG A 221 9.11 -13.70 -2.94
C ARG A 221 8.49 -13.92 -1.58
N SER A 222 7.18 -13.99 -1.53
CA SER A 222 6.42 -14.40 -0.35
C SER A 222 5.53 -15.57 -0.71
N GLN A 223 5.49 -16.57 0.16
CA GLN A 223 4.69 -17.79 -0.03
C GLN A 223 4.28 -18.37 1.32
N VAL A 224 3.26 -19.23 1.28
CA VAL A 224 3.00 -20.17 2.39
C VAL A 224 3.90 -21.38 2.13
N ASP A 225 4.83 -21.64 3.07
CA ASP A 225 5.75 -22.78 2.94
C ASP A 225 5.00 -24.07 3.30
N VAL A 226 4.90 -24.97 2.31
CA VAL A 226 4.37 -26.32 2.50
C VAL A 226 5.56 -27.26 2.54
N THR A 227 5.97 -27.68 3.73
CA THR A 227 7.06 -28.64 3.88
C THR A 227 6.64 -30.02 3.34
N ALA A 228 7.62 -30.84 2.93
CA ALA A 228 7.41 -32.18 2.36
C ALA A 228 6.63 -33.17 3.26
N GLY A 229 6.29 -32.80 4.49
CA GLY A 229 5.48 -33.59 5.42
C GLY A 229 4.04 -33.09 5.59
N GLY A 230 3.57 -32.15 4.75
CA GLY A 230 2.22 -31.60 4.86
C GLY A 230 2.00 -30.63 6.03
N ARG A 231 3.07 -30.25 6.74
CA ARG A 231 3.04 -29.17 7.72
C ARG A 231 3.23 -27.84 7.00
N THR A 232 2.25 -26.95 7.11
CA THR A 232 2.43 -25.54 6.74
C THR A 232 3.32 -24.88 7.81
N SER A 233 4.51 -24.41 7.42
CA SER A 233 5.41 -23.68 8.31
C SER A 233 5.03 -22.21 8.49
N GLY A 234 3.88 -21.79 7.91
CA GLY A 234 3.42 -20.40 7.95
C GLY A 234 3.83 -19.60 6.70
N GLN A 235 3.58 -18.31 6.76
CA GLN A 235 3.93 -17.40 5.68
C GLN A 235 5.40 -16.98 5.80
N THR A 236 6.15 -17.07 4.70
CA THR A 236 7.55 -16.66 4.62
C THR A 236 7.77 -15.61 3.54
N MET A 237 8.78 -14.76 3.73
CA MET A 237 9.20 -13.79 2.71
C MET A 237 10.73 -13.69 2.69
N LYS A 238 11.31 -13.72 1.49
CA LYS A 238 12.74 -13.53 1.26
C LYS A 238 12.93 -12.38 0.28
N THR A 239 13.81 -11.43 0.63
CA THR A 239 14.01 -10.21 -0.16
C THR A 239 15.49 -9.86 -0.25
N ASP A 240 16.03 -9.80 -1.48
CA ASP A 240 17.30 -9.12 -1.78
C ASP A 240 17.02 -7.62 -1.87
N SER A 241 17.00 -6.96 -0.72
CA SER A 241 16.57 -5.56 -0.61
C SER A 241 17.48 -4.59 -1.37
N GLU A 242 18.76 -4.88 -1.48
CA GLU A 242 19.74 -4.03 -2.16
C GLU A 242 19.53 -4.07 -3.68
N LYS A 243 19.44 -5.27 -4.27
CA LYS A 243 19.18 -5.40 -5.71
C LYS A 243 17.79 -4.90 -6.07
N LEU A 244 16.78 -5.20 -5.24
CA LEU A 244 15.41 -4.72 -5.47
C LEU A 244 15.35 -3.19 -5.48
N LEU A 245 16.07 -2.52 -4.59
CA LEU A 245 16.20 -1.06 -4.54
C LEU A 245 16.74 -0.52 -5.88
N HIS A 246 17.89 -1.00 -6.33
CA HIS A 246 18.52 -0.49 -7.55
C HIS A 246 17.68 -0.78 -8.80
N THR A 247 17.22 -2.02 -8.97
CA THR A 247 16.36 -2.40 -10.10
C THR A 247 15.07 -1.59 -10.13
N GLY A 248 14.45 -1.38 -8.95
CA GLY A 248 13.21 -0.62 -8.82
C GLY A 248 13.39 0.86 -9.17
N VAL A 249 14.46 1.50 -8.69
CA VAL A 249 14.74 2.91 -8.96
C VAL A 249 15.11 3.14 -10.44
N GLU A 250 15.90 2.25 -11.05
CA GLU A 250 16.20 2.33 -12.49
C GLU A 250 14.93 2.19 -13.34
N LEU A 251 14.05 1.25 -12.99
CA LEU A 251 12.76 1.10 -13.68
C LEU A 251 11.87 2.32 -13.47
N ALA A 252 11.82 2.88 -12.25
CA ALA A 252 11.06 4.09 -11.95
C ALA A 252 11.56 5.30 -12.75
N ASN A 253 12.87 5.44 -12.92
CA ASN A 253 13.43 6.50 -13.75
C ASN A 253 12.97 6.40 -15.22
N ARG A 254 13.02 5.20 -15.80
CA ARG A 254 12.47 4.97 -17.15
C ARG A 254 10.97 5.24 -17.23
N ALA A 255 10.21 4.80 -16.23
CA ALA A 255 8.78 5.03 -16.16
C ALA A 255 8.45 6.53 -16.01
N PHE A 256 9.26 7.29 -15.26
CA PHE A 256 9.05 8.72 -15.04
C PHE A 256 9.26 9.53 -16.32
N GLU A 257 10.22 9.17 -17.17
CA GLU A 257 10.37 9.78 -18.50
C GLU A 257 9.14 9.55 -19.39
N VAL A 258 8.55 8.34 -19.34
CA VAL A 258 7.28 8.06 -20.02
C VAL A 258 6.14 8.85 -19.40
N TYR A 259 6.08 8.95 -18.06
CA TYR A 259 5.07 9.71 -17.32
C TYR A 259 5.08 11.18 -17.71
N ARG A 260 6.27 11.81 -17.78
CA ARG A 260 6.43 13.20 -18.25
C ARG A 260 5.92 13.40 -19.67
N ARG A 261 6.29 12.50 -20.56
CA ARG A 261 5.88 12.58 -21.98
C ARG A 261 4.37 12.37 -22.15
N GLU A 262 3.81 11.37 -21.48
CA GLU A 262 2.41 10.96 -21.67
C GLU A 262 1.42 11.86 -20.93
N LEU A 263 1.71 12.23 -19.69
CA LEU A 263 0.79 13.01 -18.86
C LEU A 263 1.13 14.51 -18.83
N GLY A 264 2.33 14.91 -19.26
CA GLY A 264 2.78 16.29 -19.18
C GLY A 264 3.10 16.74 -17.76
N LEU A 265 3.24 15.80 -16.82
CA LEU A 265 3.53 16.07 -15.42
C LEU A 265 5.00 15.76 -15.12
N ASP A 266 5.65 16.64 -14.38
CA ASP A 266 7.05 16.52 -13.97
C ASP A 266 7.25 16.87 -12.48
N ALA A 267 8.48 16.90 -12.01
CA ALA A 267 8.81 17.21 -10.63
C ALA A 267 8.34 18.60 -10.17
N THR A 268 8.19 19.56 -11.11
CA THR A 268 7.78 20.94 -10.81
C THR A 268 6.26 21.09 -10.75
N SER A 269 5.53 20.34 -11.58
CA SER A 269 4.07 20.36 -11.66
C SER A 269 3.36 19.54 -10.58
N LEU A 270 4.09 18.63 -9.91
CA LEU A 270 3.56 17.85 -8.79
C LEU A 270 3.69 18.64 -7.48
N ASP A 271 2.58 18.89 -6.80
CA ASP A 271 2.53 19.61 -5.53
C ASP A 271 2.75 18.69 -4.34
N ARG A 272 2.15 17.49 -4.37
CA ARG A 272 2.26 16.45 -3.33
C ARG A 272 2.53 15.08 -3.93
N LEU A 273 3.21 14.26 -3.16
CA LEU A 273 3.59 12.90 -3.55
C LEU A 273 3.16 11.91 -2.49
N PHE A 274 2.60 10.81 -2.94
CA PHE A 274 2.30 9.64 -2.14
C PHE A 274 3.00 8.45 -2.77
N CYS A 275 4.05 7.97 -2.09
CA CYS A 275 4.88 6.90 -2.62
C CYS A 275 4.68 5.61 -1.81
N HIS A 276 4.87 4.46 -2.47
CA HIS A 276 5.07 3.22 -1.73
C HIS A 276 6.37 3.29 -0.93
N GLN A 277 6.31 2.95 0.35
CA GLN A 277 7.40 3.17 1.30
C GLN A 277 7.91 1.84 1.86
N VAL A 278 9.20 1.58 1.69
CA VAL A 278 9.86 0.35 2.14
C VAL A 278 11.08 0.60 3.04
N GLY A 279 11.61 1.84 3.06
CA GLY A 279 12.76 2.23 3.88
C GLY A 279 13.31 3.60 3.49
N LYS A 280 14.01 4.26 4.44
CA LYS A 280 14.58 5.61 4.25
C LYS A 280 15.58 5.68 3.08
N ALA A 281 16.45 4.66 2.93
CA ALA A 281 17.44 4.63 1.85
C ALA A 281 16.78 4.54 0.47
N HIS A 282 15.70 3.72 0.37
CA HIS A 282 14.93 3.58 -0.86
C HIS A 282 14.26 4.89 -1.26
N GLN A 283 13.60 5.55 -0.31
CA GLN A 283 12.96 6.83 -0.54
C GLN A 283 13.97 7.89 -1.01
N LYS A 284 15.10 8.03 -0.31
CA LYS A 284 16.14 9.00 -0.66
C LYS A 284 16.65 8.79 -2.09
N LEU A 285 17.06 7.57 -2.42
CA LEU A 285 17.60 7.26 -3.76
C LEU A 285 16.57 7.49 -4.86
N LEU A 286 15.30 7.13 -4.65
CA LEU A 286 14.23 7.37 -5.60
C LEU A 286 14.05 8.87 -5.87
N PHE A 287 13.95 9.67 -4.82
CA PHE A 287 13.71 11.11 -4.93
C PHE A 287 14.88 11.83 -5.58
N GLU A 288 16.12 11.50 -5.20
CA GLU A 288 17.34 12.03 -5.83
C GLU A 288 17.40 11.67 -7.32
N THR A 289 17.07 10.42 -7.68
CA THR A 289 17.11 9.95 -9.08
C THR A 289 16.06 10.62 -9.95
N LEU A 290 14.85 10.84 -9.42
CA LEU A 290 13.75 11.47 -10.18
C LEU A 290 13.76 13.01 -10.10
N GLY A 291 14.67 13.61 -9.31
CA GLY A 291 14.73 15.05 -9.09
C GLY A 291 13.52 15.59 -8.31
N LEU A 292 12.93 14.78 -7.43
CA LEU A 292 11.75 15.12 -6.63
C LEU A 292 12.16 15.74 -5.29
N ASP A 293 11.32 16.65 -4.77
CA ASP A 293 11.48 17.22 -3.43
C ASP A 293 10.86 16.30 -2.37
N LEU A 294 11.67 15.86 -1.41
CA LEU A 294 11.22 15.01 -0.30
C LEU A 294 10.14 15.67 0.57
N ASN A 295 10.14 17.01 0.68
CA ASN A 295 9.13 17.74 1.45
C ASN A 295 7.72 17.66 0.83
N LYS A 296 7.63 17.25 -0.44
CA LYS A 296 6.34 17.00 -1.11
C LYS A 296 5.77 15.61 -0.83
N ASN A 297 6.54 14.69 -0.20
CA ASN A 297 6.09 13.34 0.09
C ASN A 297 5.49 13.22 1.48
N PHE A 298 4.39 12.47 1.61
CA PHE A 298 3.78 12.14 2.90
C PHE A 298 4.30 10.79 3.40
N ALA A 299 5.11 10.82 4.45
CA ALA A 299 5.70 9.63 5.05
C ALA A 299 4.77 9.00 6.09
N THR A 300 4.62 7.67 6.03
CA THR A 300 3.88 6.87 7.01
C THR A 300 4.72 5.71 7.57
N LEU A 301 5.79 5.36 6.89
CA LEU A 301 6.63 4.21 7.21
C LEU A 301 7.10 4.14 8.67
N PRO A 302 7.52 5.23 9.35
CA PRO A 302 7.99 5.15 10.73
C PRO A 302 6.97 4.60 11.71
N TYR A 303 5.68 4.85 11.47
CA TYR A 303 4.60 4.49 12.40
C TYR A 303 3.70 3.35 11.90
N LEU A 304 3.68 3.07 10.60
CA LEU A 304 2.86 1.99 10.06
C LEU A 304 3.68 0.79 9.58
N GLY A 305 5.00 0.96 9.41
CA GLY A 305 5.83 0.00 8.68
C GLY A 305 5.45 -0.06 7.20
N ASN A 306 5.92 -1.08 6.51
CA ASN A 306 5.54 -1.35 5.13
C ASN A 306 4.20 -2.13 5.12
N THR A 307 3.12 -1.49 4.78
CA THR A 307 1.77 -2.09 4.70
C THR A 307 1.43 -2.62 3.30
N GLY A 308 2.44 -3.03 2.52
CA GLY A 308 2.25 -3.71 1.24
C GLY A 308 1.44 -2.90 0.23
N SER A 309 0.39 -3.52 -0.32
CA SER A 309 -0.45 -2.92 -1.36
C SER A 309 -1.25 -1.71 -0.89
N VAL A 310 -1.48 -1.56 0.41
CA VAL A 310 -2.25 -0.45 0.99
C VAL A 310 -1.37 0.71 1.46
N ALA A 311 -0.03 0.60 1.42
CA ALA A 311 0.87 1.63 1.94
C ALA A 311 0.66 3.00 1.29
N LEU A 312 0.66 3.06 -0.04
CA LEU A 312 0.46 4.30 -0.78
C LEU A 312 -0.98 4.85 -0.61
N PRO A 313 -2.06 4.08 -0.79
CA PRO A 313 -3.42 4.57 -0.58
C PRO A 313 -3.68 5.01 0.86
N THR A 314 -3.10 4.35 1.87
CA THR A 314 -3.19 4.79 3.27
C THR A 314 -2.47 6.13 3.48
N ALA A 315 -1.28 6.29 2.93
CA ALA A 315 -0.57 7.57 2.98
C ALA A 315 -1.39 8.69 2.32
N ALA A 316 -2.03 8.41 1.17
CA ALA A 316 -2.90 9.37 0.49
C ALA A 316 -4.14 9.71 1.34
N ALA A 317 -4.84 8.72 1.90
CA ALA A 317 -6.00 8.95 2.76
C ALA A 317 -5.65 9.84 3.95
N LEU A 318 -4.59 9.51 4.70
CA LEU A 318 -4.13 10.26 5.86
C LEU A 318 -3.61 11.67 5.48
N GLY A 319 -2.87 11.80 4.39
CA GLY A 319 -2.34 13.08 3.92
C GLY A 319 -3.43 14.02 3.42
N ILE A 320 -4.48 13.49 2.78
CA ILE A 320 -5.66 14.26 2.37
C ILE A 320 -6.48 14.68 3.61
N GLU A 321 -6.79 13.73 4.49
CA GLU A 321 -7.58 13.98 5.71
C GLU A 321 -6.89 14.98 6.64
N SER A 322 -5.56 14.94 6.75
CA SER A 322 -4.78 15.86 7.57
C SER A 322 -4.59 17.26 6.96
N GLY A 323 -5.00 17.48 5.71
CA GLY A 323 -4.79 18.73 4.97
C GLY A 323 -3.37 18.93 4.46
N PHE A 324 -2.53 17.89 4.42
CA PHE A 324 -1.23 17.92 3.74
C PHE A 324 -1.43 18.08 2.22
N ALA A 325 -2.35 17.33 1.62
CA ALA A 325 -2.84 17.59 0.27
C ALA A 325 -4.09 18.46 0.30
N ARG A 326 -4.13 19.49 -0.54
CA ARG A 326 -5.17 20.54 -0.52
C ARG A 326 -5.89 20.62 -1.86
N PRO A 327 -7.13 21.12 -1.87
CA PRO A 327 -7.83 21.46 -3.09
C PRO A 327 -7.01 22.40 -3.98
N GLY A 328 -6.97 22.09 -5.28
CA GLY A 328 -6.20 22.81 -6.30
C GLY A 328 -4.78 22.25 -6.53
N GLU A 329 -4.35 21.27 -5.77
CA GLU A 329 -3.02 20.65 -5.92
C GLU A 329 -3.04 19.46 -6.89
N THR A 330 -1.91 19.22 -7.56
CA THR A 330 -1.64 18.05 -8.39
C THR A 330 -0.87 17.01 -7.58
N LEU A 331 -1.44 15.80 -7.48
CA LEU A 331 -0.91 14.71 -6.66
C LEU A 331 -0.23 13.67 -7.56
N GLY A 332 0.95 13.20 -7.14
CA GLY A 332 1.65 12.05 -7.73
C GLY A 332 1.49 10.80 -6.87
N PHE A 333 1.04 9.70 -7.46
CA PHE A 333 0.92 8.38 -6.83
C PHE A 333 1.98 7.47 -7.42
N PHE A 334 3.09 7.24 -6.69
CA PHE A 334 4.27 6.56 -7.22
C PHE A 334 4.54 5.27 -6.48
N GLY A 335 4.31 4.15 -7.17
CA GLY A 335 4.49 2.82 -6.62
C GLY A 335 5.58 2.01 -7.32
N ILE A 336 6.44 1.37 -6.52
CA ILE A 336 7.39 0.35 -6.94
C ILE A 336 7.05 -0.91 -6.13
N GLY A 337 6.95 -2.04 -6.79
CA GLY A 337 6.60 -3.31 -6.15
C GLY A 337 7.38 -4.49 -6.71
N SER A 338 7.29 -5.60 -6.00
CA SER A 338 7.89 -6.87 -6.45
C SER A 338 7.42 -7.24 -7.84
N GLY A 339 8.33 -7.89 -8.60
CA GLY A 339 8.04 -8.32 -9.93
C GLY A 339 9.17 -8.09 -10.96
N VAL A 340 9.92 -7.00 -11.09
CA VAL A 340 9.70 -5.68 -10.48
C VAL A 340 8.69 -4.91 -11.32
N ASN A 341 7.78 -4.22 -10.67
CA ASN A 341 6.78 -3.39 -11.34
C ASN A 341 6.84 -1.95 -10.83
N VAL A 342 6.48 -1.00 -11.70
CA VAL A 342 6.32 0.41 -11.37
C VAL A 342 4.98 0.89 -11.91
N VAL A 343 4.24 1.65 -11.10
CA VAL A 343 3.02 2.36 -11.50
C VAL A 343 3.13 3.80 -11.00
N LEU A 344 3.00 4.76 -11.92
CA LEU A 344 3.03 6.20 -11.65
C LEU A 344 1.70 6.80 -12.10
N GLY A 345 0.92 7.37 -11.16
CA GLY A 345 -0.38 8.01 -11.42
C GLY A 345 -0.35 9.50 -11.16
N GLY A 346 -1.17 10.27 -11.87
CA GLY A 346 -1.36 11.71 -11.69
C GLY A 346 -2.81 12.05 -11.42
N ILE A 347 -3.08 12.94 -10.44
CA ILE A 347 -4.42 13.31 -10.00
C ILE A 347 -4.47 14.82 -9.80
N GLU A 348 -5.50 15.49 -10.34
CA GLU A 348 -5.88 16.84 -9.94
C GLU A 348 -6.86 16.76 -8.79
N TRP A 349 -6.52 17.34 -7.64
CA TRP A 349 -7.32 17.26 -6.42
C TRP A 349 -8.11 18.55 -6.22
N HIS A 350 -9.44 18.49 -6.29
CA HIS A 350 -10.31 19.66 -6.22
C HIS A 350 -11.14 19.73 -4.95
N THR A 351 -11.56 18.60 -4.41
CA THR A 351 -12.46 18.57 -3.25
C THR A 351 -12.16 17.40 -2.34
N THR A 352 -12.08 17.67 -1.03
CA THR A 352 -12.00 16.64 0.00
C THR A 352 -13.37 16.47 0.66
N LEU A 353 -13.95 15.28 0.57
CA LEU A 353 -15.15 14.93 1.32
C LEU A 353 -14.78 14.68 2.79
N PRO A 354 -15.56 15.18 3.75
CA PRO A 354 -15.32 14.84 5.15
C PRO A 354 -15.57 13.36 5.39
N SER A 355 -14.61 12.69 6.01
CA SER A 355 -14.72 11.26 6.33
C SER A 355 -15.90 10.99 7.27
N SER A 356 -16.67 9.94 7.01
CA SER A 356 -17.79 9.51 7.86
C SER A 356 -17.35 8.95 9.22
N ALA A 357 -16.11 8.50 9.31
CA ALA A 357 -15.45 8.03 10.52
C ALA A 357 -13.99 8.51 10.52
N PRO A 358 -13.74 9.78 10.90
CA PRO A 358 -12.43 10.40 10.77
C PRO A 358 -11.39 9.69 11.63
N THR A 359 -10.15 9.73 11.15
CA THR A 359 -8.98 9.29 11.92
C THR A 359 -8.82 10.16 13.17
N PRO A 360 -8.55 9.57 14.37
CA PRO A 360 -8.35 10.36 15.57
C PRO A 360 -7.37 11.52 15.39
N SER A 361 -7.70 12.69 15.90
CA SER A 361 -6.90 13.93 15.70
C SER A 361 -5.48 13.80 16.23
N GLU A 362 -5.27 13.03 17.30
CA GLU A 362 -3.94 12.73 17.83
C GLU A 362 -3.09 11.94 16.83
N THR A 363 -3.69 10.93 16.18
CA THR A 363 -3.03 10.14 15.14
C THR A 363 -2.66 11.02 13.94
N LEU A 364 -3.59 11.85 13.45
CA LEU A 364 -3.30 12.77 12.35
C LEU A 364 -2.20 13.77 12.71
N SER A 365 -2.20 14.29 13.95
CA SER A 365 -1.17 15.22 14.43
C SER A 365 0.21 14.57 14.47
N ARG A 366 0.34 13.30 14.83
CA ARG A 366 1.61 12.55 14.76
C ARG A 366 2.14 12.48 13.33
N PHE A 367 1.28 12.18 12.35
CA PHE A 367 1.71 12.14 10.95
C PHE A 367 2.06 13.52 10.42
N LEU A 368 1.33 14.57 10.77
CA LEU A 368 1.67 15.94 10.38
C LEU A 368 3.02 16.37 10.96
N ALA A 369 3.31 16.06 12.21
CA ALA A 369 4.59 16.35 12.83
C ALA A 369 5.75 15.61 12.12
N LEU A 370 5.55 14.35 11.73
CA LEU A 370 6.53 13.57 10.95
C LEU A 370 6.82 14.18 9.58
N ASN A 371 5.83 14.84 8.97
CA ASN A 371 5.90 15.41 7.62
C ASN A 371 6.07 16.92 7.61
N ALA A 372 6.41 17.52 8.76
CA ALA A 372 6.73 18.93 8.85
C ALA A 372 8.07 19.22 8.13
N PRO A 373 8.20 20.37 7.44
CA PRO A 373 9.47 20.75 6.82
C PRO A 373 10.62 20.75 7.83
N GLY A 374 11.66 19.94 7.58
CA GLY A 374 12.83 19.83 8.46
C GLY A 374 12.71 18.79 9.59
N ALA A 375 11.65 17.94 9.59
CA ALA A 375 11.49 16.85 10.54
C ALA A 375 12.47 15.67 10.30
#